data_b218517ecb3345f13b2be05d64c681e2
#
_entry.id   b218517ecb3345f13b2be05d64c681e2
#
_cell.length_a   1.000
_cell.length_b   1.000
_cell.length_c   1.000
_cell.angle_alpha   90.00
_cell.angle_beta   90.00
_cell.angle_gamma   90.00
#
_symmetry.space_group_name_H-M   'P 1'
#
loop_
_entity.id
_entity.type
_entity.pdbx_description
1 polymer ?
#
loop_
_entity_poly.entity_id
_entity_poly.type
_entity_poly.pdbx_seq_one_letter_code
_entity_poly.pdbx_strand_id
1 'polypeptide(L)'
;IADQAFFAPEAEFYIFDAIRFKTGMNESYHHIDSYEGWWNIGEEFDADGTPSRGYRTRIKGGYFPVSPTDQFADLRDEIVMNLEKVGLQVERSHHEVGTAGQMEINYKFSDVENAGDDIMKFKYIVKNTAWHNGKTATFMPKPLFGDNGSGMHVHQSLWKGGKPLFFEAE
;
A
#
# COMPACT_ATOMS: atom_id res chain seq x y z
N ILE A 1 12.57 -22.19 22.62
CA ILE A 1 11.31 -22.83 22.18
C ILE A 1 11.46 -23.18 20.69
N ALA A 2 11.68 -22.23 19.78
CA ALA A 2 11.95 -22.42 18.37
C ALA A 2 13.42 -22.14 18.05
N ASP A 3 13.93 -22.72 16.97
CA ASP A 3 15.26 -22.43 16.42
C ASP A 3 15.19 -21.66 15.09
N GLN A 4 14.01 -21.64 14.46
CA GLN A 4 13.74 -20.84 13.27
C GLN A 4 12.36 -20.16 13.39
N ALA A 5 12.25 -18.96 12.86
CA ALA A 5 11.02 -18.19 12.75
C ALA A 5 10.97 -17.51 11.39
N PHE A 6 9.83 -17.63 10.70
CA PHE A 6 9.60 -16.99 9.41
C PHE A 6 8.43 -16.03 9.49
N PHE A 7 8.54 -14.90 8.79
CA PHE A 7 7.52 -13.85 8.76
C PHE A 7 7.26 -13.39 7.33
N ALA A 8 5.98 -13.14 7.04
CA ALA A 8 5.50 -12.54 5.81
C ALA A 8 4.58 -11.37 6.15
N PRO A 9 5.07 -10.15 6.20
CA PRO A 9 4.23 -8.97 6.40
C PRO A 9 3.49 -8.59 5.12
N GLU A 10 2.21 -8.23 5.26
CA GLU A 10 1.31 -7.73 4.22
C GLU A 10 1.02 -6.26 4.54
N ALA A 11 1.92 -5.37 4.16
CA ALA A 11 1.82 -3.95 4.50
C ALA A 11 0.98 -3.21 3.46
N GLU A 12 -0.23 -2.81 3.84
CA GLU A 12 -1.06 -1.93 3.05
C GLU A 12 -0.59 -0.47 3.15
N PHE A 13 -0.83 0.30 2.09
CA PHE A 13 -0.47 1.71 2.02
C PHE A 13 -1.40 2.47 1.08
N TYR A 14 -1.43 3.80 1.25
CA TYR A 14 -2.09 4.69 0.31
C TYR A 14 -1.08 5.48 -0.51
N ILE A 15 -1.42 5.74 -1.78
CA ILE A 15 -0.74 6.72 -2.62
C ILE A 15 -1.70 7.87 -2.91
N PHE A 16 -1.24 9.10 -2.66
CA PHE A 16 -2.00 10.32 -2.89
C PHE A 16 -1.30 11.23 -3.89
N ASP A 17 -2.08 12.01 -4.65
CA ASP A 17 -1.57 13.02 -5.56
C ASP A 17 -1.07 14.26 -4.82
N ALA A 18 -1.75 14.63 -3.74
CA ALA A 18 -1.35 15.78 -2.94
C ALA A 18 -1.75 15.63 -1.46
N ILE A 19 -0.87 16.11 -0.59
CA ILE A 19 -1.17 16.28 0.83
C ILE A 19 -0.77 17.70 1.24
N ARG A 20 -1.68 18.40 1.91
CA ARG A 20 -1.41 19.66 2.59
C ARG A 20 -1.85 19.54 4.04
N PHE A 21 -1.02 19.98 4.94
CA PHE A 21 -1.37 19.99 6.37
C PHE A 21 -0.78 21.21 7.05
N LYS A 22 -1.42 21.63 8.13
CA LYS A 22 -0.92 22.65 9.02
C LYS A 22 -1.21 22.24 10.47
N THR A 23 -0.25 22.47 11.33
CA THR A 23 -0.40 22.33 12.77
C THR A 23 0.06 23.62 13.42
N GLY A 24 -0.86 24.40 13.95
CA GLY A 24 -0.58 25.68 14.59
C GLY A 24 -1.37 25.83 15.88
N MET A 25 -1.06 26.89 16.65
CA MET A 25 -1.75 27.16 17.91
C MET A 25 -3.21 27.53 17.73
N ASN A 26 -3.57 28.11 16.59
CA ASN A 26 -4.90 28.64 16.28
C ASN A 26 -5.68 27.80 15.28
N GLU A 27 -5.02 26.88 14.56
CA GLU A 27 -5.65 26.01 13.57
C GLU A 27 -4.87 24.73 13.32
N SER A 28 -5.59 23.69 12.97
CA SER A 28 -5.00 22.42 12.51
C SER A 28 -5.88 21.86 11.40
N TYR A 29 -5.29 21.48 10.30
CA TYR A 29 -6.00 20.82 9.21
C TYR A 29 -5.09 19.88 8.42
N HIS A 30 -5.70 18.95 7.71
CA HIS A 30 -5.09 18.23 6.60
C HIS A 30 -6.06 18.24 5.41
N HIS A 31 -5.49 18.25 4.24
CA HIS A 31 -6.21 18.12 2.97
C HIS A 31 -5.45 17.11 2.11
N ILE A 32 -6.18 16.10 1.66
CA ILE A 32 -5.63 15.00 0.86
C ILE A 32 -6.36 15.02 -0.47
N ASP A 33 -5.62 14.84 -1.57
CA ASP A 33 -6.19 14.66 -2.88
C ASP A 33 -5.64 13.42 -3.58
N SER A 34 -6.48 12.80 -4.40
CA SER A 34 -6.17 11.60 -5.16
C SER A 34 -7.03 11.55 -6.42
N TYR A 35 -6.44 11.18 -7.55
CA TYR A 35 -7.18 10.93 -8.80
C TYR A 35 -8.34 9.95 -8.61
N GLU A 36 -8.19 8.98 -7.74
CA GLU A 36 -9.20 7.97 -7.46
C GLU A 36 -10.18 8.39 -6.35
N GLY A 37 -9.97 9.56 -5.74
CA GLY A 37 -10.78 10.05 -4.65
C GLY A 37 -12.26 10.22 -5.03
N TRP A 38 -13.15 9.60 -4.26
CA TRP A 38 -14.59 9.73 -4.47
C TRP A 38 -15.09 11.18 -4.39
N TRP A 39 -14.42 12.01 -3.63
CA TRP A 39 -14.74 13.46 -3.52
C TRP A 39 -14.50 14.25 -4.81
N ASN A 40 -13.77 13.70 -5.77
CA ASN A 40 -13.56 14.28 -7.09
C ASN A 40 -14.64 13.89 -8.12
N ILE A 41 -15.71 13.24 -7.68
CA ILE A 41 -16.84 12.93 -8.56
C ILE A 41 -17.58 14.22 -8.92
N GLY A 42 -17.82 14.43 -10.21
CA GLY A 42 -18.48 15.64 -10.71
C GLY A 42 -17.53 16.80 -11.04
N GLU A 43 -16.24 16.68 -10.77
CA GLU A 43 -15.25 17.63 -11.24
C GLU A 43 -15.15 17.61 -12.77
N GLU A 44 -15.02 18.80 -13.38
CA GLU A 44 -14.93 18.95 -14.83
C GLU A 44 -13.56 18.53 -15.37
N PHE A 45 -12.52 18.75 -14.57
CA PHE A 45 -11.13 18.45 -14.93
C PHE A 45 -10.46 17.60 -13.84
N ASP A 46 -9.59 16.70 -14.26
CA ASP A 46 -8.66 16.00 -13.39
C ASP A 46 -7.54 16.94 -12.90
N ALA A 47 -6.80 16.58 -11.89
CA ALA A 47 -5.79 17.45 -11.26
C ALA A 47 -4.66 17.88 -12.21
N ASP A 48 -4.43 17.18 -13.31
CA ASP A 48 -3.48 17.54 -14.37
C ASP A 48 -4.06 18.53 -15.41
N GLY A 49 -5.31 18.97 -15.23
CA GLY A 49 -6.00 19.88 -16.12
C GLY A 49 -6.61 19.23 -17.36
N THR A 50 -6.57 17.91 -17.48
CA THR A 50 -7.31 17.19 -18.53
C THR A 50 -8.78 17.03 -18.17
N PRO A 51 -9.71 16.93 -19.15
CA PRO A 51 -11.11 16.66 -18.84
C PRO A 51 -11.28 15.38 -18.05
N SER A 52 -12.10 15.43 -17.01
CA SER A 52 -12.38 14.28 -16.16
C SER A 52 -12.98 13.13 -16.98
N ARG A 53 -12.40 11.94 -16.83
CA ARG A 53 -12.82 10.73 -17.56
C ARG A 53 -13.79 9.86 -16.77
N GLY A 54 -14.10 10.27 -15.53
CA GLY A 54 -15.15 9.68 -14.71
C GLY A 54 -14.83 8.30 -14.10
N TYR A 55 -13.64 7.75 -14.29
CA TYR A 55 -13.26 6.46 -13.71
C TYR A 55 -12.97 6.62 -12.22
N ARG A 56 -14.02 6.54 -11.41
CA ARG A 56 -13.96 6.62 -9.95
C ARG A 56 -14.68 5.41 -9.34
N THR A 57 -14.05 4.76 -8.39
CA THR A 57 -14.69 3.72 -7.60
C THR A 57 -15.53 4.38 -6.49
N ARG A 58 -16.60 3.72 -6.09
CA ARG A 58 -17.35 4.13 -4.90
C ARG A 58 -16.51 3.92 -3.64
N ILE A 59 -16.85 4.64 -2.57
CA ILE A 59 -16.23 4.44 -1.24
C ILE A 59 -16.24 2.95 -0.87
N LYS A 60 -15.10 2.42 -0.45
CA LYS A 60 -14.85 1.00 -0.13
C LYS A 60 -15.08 0.04 -1.32
N GLY A 61 -14.99 0.54 -2.53
CA GLY A 61 -15.18 -0.24 -3.76
C GLY A 61 -13.90 -0.51 -4.56
N GLY A 62 -12.73 -0.26 -3.96
CA GLY A 62 -11.43 -0.33 -4.65
C GLY A 62 -10.80 -1.70 -4.78
N TYR A 63 -11.44 -2.78 -4.28
CA TYR A 63 -10.82 -4.10 -4.26
C TYR A 63 -10.77 -4.75 -5.65
N PHE A 64 -9.56 -4.95 -6.17
CA PHE A 64 -9.27 -5.57 -7.46
C PHE A 64 -9.98 -4.95 -8.69
N PRO A 65 -10.03 -3.62 -8.86
CA PRO A 65 -10.43 -3.06 -10.14
C PRO A 65 -9.33 -3.33 -11.17
N VAL A 66 -9.68 -3.18 -12.44
CA VAL A 66 -8.72 -3.19 -13.55
C VAL A 66 -8.67 -1.82 -14.21
N SER A 67 -7.59 -1.53 -14.92
CA SER A 67 -7.48 -0.30 -15.71
C SER A 67 -8.64 -0.21 -16.71
N PRO A 68 -9.22 0.97 -16.95
CA PRO A 68 -8.74 2.29 -16.52
C PRO A 68 -9.23 2.74 -15.14
N THR A 69 -10.03 1.94 -14.42
CA THR A 69 -10.51 2.29 -13.08
C THR A 69 -9.38 2.27 -12.04
N ASP A 70 -8.50 1.29 -12.11
CA ASP A 70 -7.22 1.27 -11.38
C ASP A 70 -6.24 2.22 -12.07
N GLN A 71 -6.22 3.47 -11.66
CA GLN A 71 -5.41 4.50 -12.28
C GLN A 71 -3.96 4.50 -11.80
N PHE A 72 -3.65 3.75 -10.76
CA PHE A 72 -2.30 3.60 -10.23
C PHE A 72 -1.63 2.26 -10.59
N ALA A 73 -2.21 1.48 -11.51
CA ALA A 73 -1.68 0.19 -11.92
C ALA A 73 -0.21 0.31 -12.38
N ASP A 74 0.09 1.23 -13.28
CA ASP A 74 1.45 1.42 -13.82
C ASP A 74 2.46 1.83 -12.73
N LEU A 75 2.05 2.70 -11.80
CA LEU A 75 2.90 3.11 -10.68
C LEU A 75 3.14 1.93 -9.72
N ARG A 76 2.12 1.12 -9.47
CA ARG A 76 2.27 -0.07 -8.64
C ARG A 76 3.21 -1.10 -9.29
N ASP A 77 3.12 -1.28 -10.60
CA ASP A 77 4.03 -2.15 -11.36
C ASP A 77 5.47 -1.63 -11.32
N GLU A 78 5.69 -0.32 -11.41
CA GLU A 78 7.01 0.28 -11.22
C GLU A 78 7.56 0.02 -9.80
N ILE A 79 6.71 0.13 -8.78
CA ILE A 79 7.09 -0.22 -7.40
C ILE A 79 7.52 -1.70 -7.34
N VAL A 80 6.75 -2.61 -7.91
CA VAL A 80 7.07 -4.05 -7.96
C VAL A 80 8.44 -4.27 -8.61
N MET A 81 8.68 -3.70 -9.78
CA MET A 81 9.97 -3.82 -10.46
C MET A 81 11.14 -3.30 -9.62
N ASN A 82 10.94 -2.22 -8.87
CA ASN A 82 11.97 -1.66 -8.01
C ASN A 82 12.21 -2.51 -6.75
N LEU A 83 11.15 -3.13 -6.19
CA LEU A 83 11.27 -4.09 -5.09
C LEU A 83 12.06 -5.33 -5.52
N GLU A 84 11.80 -5.87 -6.69
CA GLU A 84 12.53 -7.02 -7.23
C GLU A 84 14.03 -6.69 -7.47
N LYS A 85 14.34 -5.49 -7.95
CA LYS A 85 15.75 -5.05 -8.12
C LYS A 85 16.55 -5.01 -6.81
N VAL A 86 15.89 -4.78 -5.68
CA VAL A 86 16.55 -4.81 -4.35
C VAL A 86 16.43 -6.16 -3.65
N GLY A 87 15.93 -7.18 -4.36
CA GLY A 87 15.96 -8.58 -3.94
C GLY A 87 14.70 -9.07 -3.23
N LEU A 88 13.62 -8.28 -3.15
CA LEU A 88 12.34 -8.77 -2.66
C LEU A 88 11.65 -9.61 -3.75
N GLN A 89 11.27 -10.84 -3.41
CA GLN A 89 10.54 -11.71 -4.34
C GLN A 89 9.04 -11.40 -4.23
N VAL A 90 8.53 -10.53 -5.12
CA VAL A 90 7.12 -10.17 -5.12
C VAL A 90 6.26 -11.34 -5.62
N GLU A 91 5.16 -11.63 -4.95
CA GLU A 91 4.22 -12.71 -5.27
C GLU A 91 2.92 -12.20 -5.86
N ARG A 92 2.45 -11.02 -5.41
CA ARG A 92 1.25 -10.37 -5.94
C ARG A 92 1.25 -8.88 -5.63
N SER A 93 0.49 -8.13 -6.42
CA SER A 93 0.20 -6.73 -6.17
C SER A 93 -1.23 -6.42 -6.61
N HIS A 94 -1.94 -5.60 -5.86
CA HIS A 94 -3.30 -5.22 -6.20
C HIS A 94 -3.70 -3.89 -5.56
N HIS A 95 -4.76 -3.29 -6.12
CA HIS A 95 -5.48 -2.20 -5.48
C HIS A 95 -6.32 -2.76 -4.33
N GLU A 96 -6.30 -2.08 -3.18
CA GLU A 96 -7.06 -2.45 -2.00
C GLU A 96 -8.42 -1.74 -1.93
N VAL A 97 -9.20 -2.06 -0.88
CA VAL A 97 -10.60 -1.62 -0.73
C VAL A 97 -10.75 -0.10 -0.66
N GLY A 98 -9.79 0.62 -0.13
CA GLY A 98 -9.83 2.09 -0.03
C GLY A 98 -9.77 2.75 -1.40
N THR A 99 -10.75 3.61 -1.70
CA THR A 99 -10.97 4.17 -3.04
C THR A 99 -9.95 5.17 -3.51
N ALA A 100 -9.19 5.75 -2.61
CA ALA A 100 -8.28 6.85 -2.95
C ALA A 100 -6.82 6.39 -3.12
N GLY A 101 -6.60 5.25 -3.77
CA GLY A 101 -5.27 4.73 -4.06
C GLY A 101 -4.69 3.85 -2.97
N GLN A 102 -5.51 3.07 -2.27
CA GLN A 102 -5.00 2.05 -1.34
C GLN A 102 -4.47 0.85 -2.11
N MET A 103 -3.31 0.34 -1.69
CA MET A 103 -2.59 -0.73 -2.36
C MET A 103 -2.00 -1.71 -1.37
N GLU A 104 -1.81 -2.94 -1.86
CA GLU A 104 -1.06 -3.99 -1.18
C GLU A 104 -0.13 -4.68 -2.17
N ILE A 105 1.10 -4.94 -1.74
CA ILE A 105 2.09 -5.72 -2.49
C ILE A 105 2.67 -6.77 -1.54
N ASN A 106 2.42 -8.02 -1.85
CA ASN A 106 2.90 -9.15 -1.08
C ASN A 106 4.21 -9.69 -1.66
N TYR A 107 5.13 -10.01 -0.80
CA TYR A 107 6.40 -10.62 -1.13
C TYR A 107 6.66 -11.84 -0.26
N LYS A 108 7.51 -12.73 -0.75
CA LYS A 108 7.80 -14.00 -0.10
C LYS A 108 8.33 -13.81 1.32
N PHE A 109 7.90 -14.69 2.20
CA PHE A 109 8.37 -14.73 3.58
C PHE A 109 9.90 -14.94 3.67
N SER A 110 10.49 -14.44 4.72
CA SER A 110 11.89 -14.67 5.08
C SER A 110 12.02 -14.97 6.57
N ASP A 111 13.22 -15.34 7.00
CA ASP A 111 13.50 -15.47 8.44
C ASP A 111 13.36 -14.11 9.16
N VAL A 112 13.26 -14.14 10.48
CA VAL A 112 12.90 -12.96 11.28
C VAL A 112 13.83 -11.77 11.10
N GLU A 113 15.14 -11.99 10.90
CA GLU A 113 16.11 -10.91 10.71
C GLU A 113 15.95 -10.28 9.33
N ASN A 114 15.91 -11.11 8.29
CA ASN A 114 15.70 -10.65 6.93
C ASN A 114 14.31 -10.01 6.75
N ALA A 115 13.25 -10.53 7.39
CA ALA A 115 11.92 -9.94 7.32
C ALA A 115 11.88 -8.51 7.89
N GLY A 116 12.67 -8.24 8.94
CA GLY A 116 12.85 -6.89 9.47
C GLY A 116 13.52 -5.94 8.48
N ASP A 117 14.57 -6.39 7.81
CA ASP A 117 15.27 -5.62 6.78
C ASP A 117 14.39 -5.43 5.53
N ASP A 118 13.67 -6.46 5.13
CA ASP A 118 12.81 -6.46 3.95
C ASP A 118 11.66 -5.47 4.07
N ILE A 119 10.99 -5.38 5.23
CA ILE A 119 9.93 -4.38 5.45
C ILE A 119 10.49 -2.95 5.44
N MET A 120 11.73 -2.74 5.87
CA MET A 120 12.38 -1.42 5.80
C MET A 120 12.69 -1.04 4.35
N LYS A 121 13.27 -1.97 3.56
CA LYS A 121 13.51 -1.81 2.12
C LYS A 121 12.17 -1.54 1.39
N PHE A 122 11.15 -2.33 1.68
CA PHE A 122 9.81 -2.19 1.12
C PHE A 122 9.28 -0.76 1.29
N LYS A 123 9.22 -0.27 2.52
CA LYS A 123 8.73 1.09 2.82
C LYS A 123 9.56 2.17 2.14
N TYR A 124 10.88 1.98 2.07
CA TYR A 124 11.77 2.91 1.39
C TYR A 124 11.48 2.98 -0.11
N ILE A 125 11.41 1.83 -0.78
CA ILE A 125 11.16 1.75 -2.22
C ILE A 125 9.79 2.31 -2.57
N VAL A 126 8.74 1.91 -1.85
CA VAL A 126 7.37 2.43 -2.07
C VAL A 126 7.34 3.95 -2.01
N LYS A 127 7.89 4.54 -0.94
CA LYS A 127 7.88 6.01 -0.76
C LYS A 127 8.70 6.73 -1.82
N ASN A 128 9.86 6.22 -2.17
CA ASN A 128 10.73 6.88 -3.16
C ASN A 128 10.19 6.72 -4.59
N THR A 129 9.63 5.58 -4.94
CA THR A 129 9.01 5.41 -6.26
C THR A 129 7.80 6.34 -6.39
N ALA A 130 6.93 6.42 -5.37
CA ALA A 130 5.83 7.38 -5.36
C ALA A 130 6.33 8.83 -5.53
N TRP A 131 7.37 9.22 -4.78
CA TRP A 131 7.98 10.55 -4.88
C TRP A 131 8.49 10.88 -6.28
N HIS A 132 9.21 9.95 -6.92
CA HIS A 132 9.72 10.13 -8.28
C HIS A 132 8.60 10.32 -9.32
N ASN A 133 7.43 9.78 -9.04
CA ASN A 133 6.23 9.93 -9.85
C ASN A 133 5.35 11.13 -9.44
N GLY A 134 5.88 12.06 -8.65
CA GLY A 134 5.16 13.26 -8.21
C GLY A 134 4.00 12.99 -7.24
N LYS A 135 4.04 11.84 -6.55
CA LYS A 135 3.01 11.41 -5.60
C LYS A 135 3.60 11.18 -4.22
N THR A 136 2.76 10.90 -3.25
CA THR A 136 3.19 10.59 -1.89
C THR A 136 2.56 9.31 -1.40
N ALA A 137 3.35 8.44 -0.77
CA ALA A 137 2.88 7.20 -0.16
C ALA A 137 2.87 7.31 1.36
N THR A 138 1.85 6.74 1.99
CA THR A 138 1.73 6.67 3.45
C THR A 138 1.36 5.27 3.91
N PHE A 139 2.00 4.84 5.01
CA PHE A 139 1.66 3.65 5.77
C PHE A 139 0.86 3.99 7.03
N MET A 140 0.27 5.18 7.07
CA MET A 140 -0.59 5.60 8.18
C MET A 140 -1.81 4.68 8.28
N PRO A 141 -2.15 4.16 9.48
CA PRO A 141 -3.23 3.18 9.63
C PRO A 141 -4.60 3.70 9.18
N LYS A 142 -4.87 4.98 9.33
CA LYS A 142 -6.17 5.57 8.99
C LYS A 142 -6.02 6.99 8.42
N PRO A 143 -5.52 7.12 7.17
CA PRO A 143 -5.29 8.44 6.59
C PRO A 143 -6.56 9.16 6.16
N LEU A 144 -7.62 8.41 5.85
CA LEU A 144 -8.90 8.94 5.39
C LEU A 144 -10.02 8.60 6.38
N PHE A 145 -10.80 9.61 6.76
CA PHE A 145 -12.00 9.40 7.55
C PHE A 145 -13.10 8.78 6.67
N GLY A 146 -13.74 7.72 7.17
CA GLY A 146 -14.85 7.07 6.47
C GLY A 146 -14.47 6.02 5.42
N ASP A 147 -13.23 5.99 4.96
CA ASP A 147 -12.72 4.95 4.07
C ASP A 147 -11.96 3.84 4.82
N ASN A 148 -11.41 2.85 4.13
CA ASN A 148 -10.67 1.76 4.75
C ASN A 148 -9.35 2.26 5.37
N GLY A 149 -8.96 1.64 6.47
CA GLY A 149 -7.61 1.77 7.03
C GLY A 149 -6.64 0.81 6.38
N SER A 150 -5.34 1.07 6.58
CA SER A 150 -4.25 0.21 6.16
C SER A 150 -3.79 -0.64 7.33
N GLY A 151 -3.80 -1.96 7.15
CA GLY A 151 -3.26 -2.93 8.06
C GLY A 151 -1.82 -3.30 7.73
N MET A 152 -1.23 -4.06 8.62
CA MET A 152 -0.07 -4.89 8.33
C MET A 152 -0.33 -6.25 8.98
N HIS A 153 -0.93 -7.16 8.22
CA HIS A 153 -1.06 -8.54 8.64
C HIS A 153 0.32 -9.19 8.60
N VAL A 154 0.58 -10.07 9.54
CA VAL A 154 1.87 -10.78 9.59
C VAL A 154 1.62 -12.27 9.71
N HIS A 155 1.83 -12.99 8.62
CA HIS A 155 1.88 -14.44 8.65
C HIS A 155 3.18 -14.87 9.31
N GLN A 156 3.11 -15.83 10.20
CA GLN A 156 4.28 -16.28 10.93
C GLN A 156 4.26 -17.78 11.14
N SER A 157 5.44 -18.38 11.14
CA SER A 157 5.63 -19.78 11.50
C SER A 157 6.88 -19.96 12.37
N LEU A 158 6.79 -20.88 13.31
CA LEU A 158 7.88 -21.26 14.20
C LEU A 158 8.26 -22.72 13.93
N TRP A 159 9.56 -22.99 13.93
CA TRP A 159 10.12 -24.30 13.61
C TRP A 159 11.14 -24.74 14.65
N LYS A 160 11.27 -26.05 14.83
CA LYS A 160 12.29 -26.65 15.68
C LYS A 160 12.77 -27.97 15.09
N GLY A 161 14.08 -28.07 14.84
CA GLY A 161 14.66 -29.25 14.21
C GLY A 161 14.04 -29.61 12.86
N GLY A 162 13.70 -28.59 12.05
CA GLY A 162 13.07 -28.74 10.73
C GLY A 162 11.58 -29.13 10.75
N LYS A 163 10.92 -29.08 11.90
CA LYS A 163 9.48 -29.37 12.04
C LYS A 163 8.69 -28.11 12.43
N PRO A 164 7.54 -27.83 11.78
CA PRO A 164 6.68 -26.71 12.17
C PRO A 164 6.06 -26.97 13.54
N LEU A 165 5.99 -25.89 14.35
CA LEU A 165 5.44 -25.98 15.71
C LEU A 165 3.95 -25.67 15.78
N PHE A 166 3.35 -25.14 14.70
CA PHE A 166 1.93 -24.82 14.64
C PHE A 166 1.07 -25.90 13.96
N PHE A 167 1.70 -26.98 13.52
CA PHE A 167 1.04 -28.12 12.89
C PHE A 167 1.20 -29.37 13.77
N GLU A 168 0.09 -30.03 14.06
CA GLU A 168 0.04 -31.36 14.67
C GLU A 168 -0.68 -32.31 13.70
N ALA A 169 -0.02 -33.43 13.38
CA ALA A 169 -0.65 -34.47 12.59
C ALA A 169 -1.61 -35.26 13.50
N GLU A 170 -2.87 -35.45 13.07
CA GLU A 170 -3.83 -36.35 13.73
C GLU A 170 -3.39 -37.82 13.64
#